data_8383eec5a7f3c3a5b9f3bf06bde48939
#
_entry.id   8383eec5a7f3c3a5b9f3bf06bde48939
#
_cell.length_a   1.000
_cell.length_b   1.000
_cell.length_c   1.000
_cell.angle_alpha   90.00
_cell.angle_beta   90.00
_cell.angle_gamma   90.00
#
_symmetry.space_group_name_H-M   'P 1'
#
loop_
_entity.id
_entity.type
_entity.pdbx_description
1 polymer ?
#
loop_
_entity_poly.entity_id
_entity_poly.type
_entity_poly.pdbx_seq_one_letter_code
_entity_poly.pdbx_strand_id
1 'polypeptide(L)'
;MTQNLNSLSASLSTALNDLQTANQQLKTDIEKEQALEQQRVDFFSAASHELKTPLTILKGHLAGMLNGVSGYENRTEYMERSLAVVDRMEKLVKELLYVSKADETQKCEYKTVDISEIFRVQIATVTDLLEKKKQSLEANIPDRLYCEAEQVQMERAIQNILVNAIRYSPSGELIRISLSEINDTIRGEIENTGVHISGDAIPHLFDAFYRADASRNRNTGGTGLGLYIVRKIMEMHHAKYDISNTSKGVLFWFELSCKQPIDNSIQNP
;
A
#
# COMPACT_ATOMS: atom_id res chain seq x y z
N MET A 1 6.68 -35.46 -56.10
CA MET A 1 7.70 -34.48 -55.68
C MET A 1 7.11 -33.18 -55.19
N THR A 2 6.18 -32.55 -55.92
CA THR A 2 5.55 -31.26 -55.57
C THR A 2 4.80 -31.24 -54.22
N GLN A 3 4.10 -32.33 -53.84
CA GLN A 3 3.39 -32.42 -52.55
C GLN A 3 4.33 -32.41 -51.35
N ASN A 4 5.48 -33.05 -51.43
CA ASN A 4 6.46 -33.08 -50.33
C ASN A 4 7.17 -31.72 -50.17
N LEU A 5 7.39 -30.99 -51.28
CA LEU A 5 7.94 -29.62 -51.22
C LEU A 5 6.94 -28.61 -50.56
N ASN A 6 5.65 -28.71 -50.87
CA ASN A 6 4.65 -27.88 -50.28
C ASN A 6 4.45 -28.15 -48.78
N SER A 7 4.51 -29.44 -48.36
CA SER A 7 4.41 -29.79 -46.94
C SER A 7 5.64 -29.30 -46.15
N LEU A 8 6.83 -29.40 -46.72
CA LEU A 8 8.08 -28.92 -46.12
C LEU A 8 8.06 -27.38 -45.98
N SER A 9 7.60 -26.67 -47.02
CA SER A 9 7.46 -25.21 -46.99
C SER A 9 6.46 -24.76 -45.94
N ALA A 10 5.33 -25.45 -45.82
CA ALA A 10 4.34 -25.16 -44.78
C ALA A 10 4.91 -25.40 -43.37
N SER A 11 5.56 -26.51 -43.13
CA SER A 11 6.21 -26.82 -41.86
C SER A 11 7.31 -25.83 -41.50
N LEU A 12 8.11 -25.40 -42.46
CA LEU A 12 9.13 -24.37 -42.24
C LEU A 12 8.53 -23.02 -41.90
N SER A 13 7.45 -22.61 -42.59
CA SER A 13 6.74 -21.36 -42.32
C SER A 13 6.14 -21.37 -40.90
N THR A 14 5.54 -22.48 -40.48
CA THR A 14 5.01 -22.64 -39.11
C THR A 14 6.14 -22.54 -38.08
N ALA A 15 7.24 -23.26 -38.28
CA ALA A 15 8.37 -23.21 -37.36
C ALA A 15 9.01 -21.82 -37.26
N LEU A 16 9.09 -21.08 -38.38
CA LEU A 16 9.56 -19.69 -38.37
C LEU A 16 8.60 -18.76 -37.58
N ASN A 17 7.30 -18.91 -37.78
CA ASN A 17 6.32 -18.12 -37.01
C ASN A 17 6.36 -18.45 -35.50
N ASP A 18 6.48 -19.73 -35.15
CA ASP A 18 6.58 -20.16 -33.75
C ASP A 18 7.86 -19.59 -33.10
N LEU A 19 8.98 -19.62 -33.84
CA LEU A 19 10.26 -19.07 -33.39
C LEU A 19 10.18 -17.56 -33.23
N GLN A 20 9.51 -16.83 -34.12
CA GLN A 20 9.30 -15.38 -34.00
C GLN A 20 8.45 -15.05 -32.78
N THR A 21 7.37 -15.80 -32.58
CA THR A 21 6.47 -15.61 -31.43
C THR A 21 7.21 -15.86 -30.11
N ALA A 22 7.96 -16.98 -30.02
CA ALA A 22 8.77 -17.31 -28.86
C ALA A 22 9.86 -16.26 -28.57
N ASN A 23 10.50 -15.73 -29.61
CA ASN A 23 11.52 -14.69 -29.48
C ASN A 23 10.92 -13.37 -29.00
N GLN A 24 9.74 -13.01 -29.51
CA GLN A 24 9.03 -11.82 -29.04
C GLN A 24 8.60 -11.96 -27.58
N GLN A 25 8.10 -13.13 -27.19
CA GLN A 25 7.73 -13.41 -25.79
C GLN A 25 8.96 -13.31 -24.88
N LEU A 26 10.06 -13.95 -25.25
CA LEU A 26 11.31 -13.93 -24.49
C LEU A 26 11.83 -12.50 -24.30
N LYS A 27 11.77 -11.67 -25.36
CA LYS A 27 12.15 -10.26 -25.28
C LYS A 27 11.30 -9.49 -24.30
N THR A 28 9.97 -9.68 -24.34
CA THR A 28 9.04 -9.06 -23.39
C THR A 28 9.30 -9.50 -21.94
N ASP A 29 9.64 -10.77 -21.74
CA ASP A 29 9.93 -11.31 -20.41
C ASP A 29 11.25 -10.75 -19.87
N ILE A 30 12.29 -10.61 -20.70
CA ILE A 30 13.56 -9.97 -20.33
C ILE A 30 13.34 -8.49 -19.96
N GLU A 31 12.55 -7.75 -20.74
CA GLU A 31 12.22 -6.34 -20.45
C GLU A 31 11.49 -6.20 -19.11
N LYS A 32 10.55 -7.12 -18.81
CA LYS A 32 9.87 -7.16 -17.51
C LYS A 32 10.82 -7.47 -16.36
N GLU A 33 11.70 -8.45 -16.51
CA GLU A 33 12.68 -8.83 -15.49
C GLU A 33 13.65 -7.68 -15.19
N GLN A 34 14.14 -7.00 -16.24
CA GLN A 34 15.00 -5.82 -16.09
C GLN A 34 14.28 -4.67 -15.37
N ALA A 35 12.99 -4.43 -15.67
CA ALA A 35 12.19 -3.41 -15.00
C ALA A 35 11.98 -3.73 -13.52
N LEU A 36 11.72 -5.01 -13.18
CA LEU A 36 11.61 -5.47 -11.81
C LEU A 36 12.91 -5.32 -11.02
N GLU A 37 14.04 -5.69 -11.63
CA GLU A 37 15.36 -5.54 -10.97
C GLU A 37 15.71 -4.07 -10.76
N GLN A 38 15.41 -3.19 -11.73
CA GLN A 38 15.59 -1.74 -11.55
C GLN A 38 14.74 -1.21 -10.40
N GLN A 39 13.45 -1.59 -10.32
CA GLN A 39 12.58 -1.20 -9.21
C GLN A 39 13.13 -1.66 -7.85
N ARG A 40 13.73 -2.86 -7.81
CA ARG A 40 14.36 -3.39 -6.61
C ARG A 40 15.58 -2.58 -6.19
N VAL A 41 16.44 -2.23 -7.13
CA VAL A 41 17.63 -1.38 -6.88
C VAL A 41 17.19 -0.01 -6.36
N ASP A 42 16.21 0.62 -7.00
CA ASP A 42 15.67 1.93 -6.61
C ASP A 42 15.06 1.88 -5.21
N PHE A 43 14.32 0.81 -4.90
CA PHE A 43 13.75 0.57 -3.58
C PHE A 43 14.83 0.50 -2.48
N PHE A 44 15.88 -0.31 -2.67
CA PHE A 44 16.95 -0.43 -1.68
C PHE A 44 17.78 0.84 -1.54
N SER A 45 17.99 1.57 -2.63
CA SER A 45 18.66 2.88 -2.61
C SER A 45 17.87 3.89 -1.77
N ALA A 46 16.56 4.00 -2.02
CA ALA A 46 15.67 4.87 -1.27
C ALA A 46 15.56 4.46 0.22
N ALA A 47 15.46 3.15 0.50
CA ALA A 47 15.47 2.61 1.87
C ALA A 47 16.73 3.01 2.63
N SER A 48 17.89 2.89 1.98
CA SER A 48 19.18 3.27 2.57
C SER A 48 19.22 4.76 2.90
N HIS A 49 18.68 5.60 2.02
CA HIS A 49 18.61 7.04 2.24
C HIS A 49 17.67 7.40 3.40
N GLU A 50 16.49 6.77 3.46
CA GLU A 50 15.50 6.99 4.52
C GLU A 50 15.95 6.47 5.89
N LEU A 51 16.84 5.48 5.94
CA LEU A 51 17.48 5.02 7.18
C LEU A 51 18.64 5.93 7.62
N LYS A 52 19.42 6.48 6.68
CA LYS A 52 20.58 7.32 6.98
C LYS A 52 20.17 8.64 7.65
N THR A 53 19.08 9.24 7.23
CA THR A 53 18.59 10.52 7.77
C THR A 53 18.29 10.46 9.27
N PRO A 54 17.41 9.58 9.79
CA PRO A 54 17.14 9.49 11.22
C PRO A 54 18.39 9.06 12.02
N LEU A 55 19.23 8.19 11.47
CA LEU A 55 20.50 7.82 12.13
C LEU A 55 21.43 9.02 12.32
N THR A 56 21.51 9.91 11.33
CA THR A 56 22.30 11.15 11.42
C THR A 56 21.74 12.09 12.48
N ILE A 57 20.39 12.22 12.57
CA ILE A 57 19.72 13.03 13.59
C ILE A 57 20.01 12.46 14.98
N LEU A 58 19.86 11.15 15.17
CA LEU A 58 20.13 10.48 16.44
C LEU A 58 21.58 10.69 16.89
N LYS A 59 22.53 10.49 15.96
CA LYS A 59 23.95 10.73 16.21
C LYS A 59 24.20 12.19 16.60
N GLY A 60 23.54 13.15 15.95
CA GLY A 60 23.62 14.58 16.28
C GLY A 60 23.11 14.89 17.69
N HIS A 61 21.96 14.35 18.08
CA HIS A 61 21.42 14.52 19.44
C HIS A 61 22.38 13.97 20.49
N LEU A 62 22.88 12.73 20.31
CA LEU A 62 23.78 12.09 21.25
C LEU A 62 25.14 12.87 21.37
N ALA A 63 25.69 13.24 20.23
CA ALA A 63 26.96 14.00 20.21
C ALA A 63 26.81 15.40 20.83
N GLY A 64 25.69 16.09 20.54
CA GLY A 64 25.40 17.41 21.14
C GLY A 64 25.27 17.36 22.67
N MET A 65 24.53 16.35 23.18
CA MET A 65 24.38 16.13 24.62
C MET A 65 25.72 15.73 25.30
N LEU A 66 26.50 14.88 24.63
CA LEU A 66 27.78 14.39 25.18
C LEU A 66 28.82 15.51 25.28
N ASN A 67 28.93 16.35 24.25
CA ASN A 67 29.93 17.40 24.16
C ASN A 67 29.48 18.73 24.79
N GLY A 68 28.29 18.80 25.39
CA GLY A 68 27.77 20.01 26.03
C GLY A 68 27.59 21.18 25.05
N VAL A 69 27.21 20.87 23.81
CA VAL A 69 26.96 21.90 22.78
C VAL A 69 25.78 22.77 23.17
N SER A 70 25.92 24.09 23.02
CA SER A 70 24.83 25.04 23.28
C SER A 70 23.56 24.67 22.49
N GLY A 71 22.41 24.69 23.18
CA GLY A 71 21.12 24.24 22.65
C GLY A 71 20.74 22.79 23.01
N TYR A 72 21.69 22.02 23.63
CA TYR A 72 21.44 20.64 24.11
C TYR A 72 21.44 20.53 25.64
N GLU A 73 21.21 21.65 26.34
CA GLU A 73 21.21 21.73 27.82
C GLU A 73 20.08 20.86 28.41
N ASN A 74 18.94 20.84 27.79
CA ASN A 74 17.80 19.98 28.21
C ASN A 74 17.97 18.55 27.72
N ARG A 75 18.82 17.77 28.42
CA ARG A 75 19.11 16.38 28.05
C ARG A 75 17.87 15.50 28.00
N THR A 76 16.91 15.70 28.91
CA THR A 76 15.67 14.92 28.95
C THR A 76 14.87 15.10 27.67
N GLU A 77 14.68 16.33 27.22
CA GLU A 77 13.99 16.63 25.97
C GLU A 77 14.66 15.99 24.76
N TYR A 78 16.00 16.04 24.67
CA TYR A 78 16.71 15.41 23.56
C TYR A 78 16.74 13.89 23.64
N MET A 79 16.65 13.28 24.82
CA MET A 79 16.43 11.85 24.98
C MET A 79 15.05 11.44 24.48
N GLU A 80 13.98 12.18 24.82
CA GLU A 80 12.63 11.94 24.33
C GLU A 80 12.55 12.09 22.80
N ARG A 81 13.16 13.13 22.24
CA ARG A 81 13.28 13.32 20.79
C ARG A 81 14.04 12.17 20.13
N SER A 82 15.09 11.67 20.77
CA SER A 82 15.89 10.55 20.27
C SER A 82 15.09 9.25 20.28
N LEU A 83 14.29 8.99 21.33
CA LEU A 83 13.35 7.85 21.37
C LEU A 83 12.35 7.91 20.24
N ALA A 84 11.73 9.07 19.98
CA ALA A 84 10.79 9.23 18.86
C ALA A 84 11.45 8.95 17.49
N VAL A 85 12.77 9.26 17.34
CA VAL A 85 13.52 8.90 16.13
C VAL A 85 13.74 7.39 16.04
N VAL A 86 14.05 6.72 17.16
CA VAL A 86 14.23 5.26 17.22
C VAL A 86 12.90 4.55 16.88
N ASP A 87 11.78 4.97 17.45
CA ASP A 87 10.45 4.41 17.18
C ASP A 87 10.09 4.50 15.68
N ARG A 88 10.43 5.65 15.07
CA ARG A 88 10.25 5.84 13.63
C ARG A 88 11.13 4.91 12.80
N MET A 89 12.40 4.70 13.21
CA MET A 89 13.31 3.76 12.55
C MET A 89 12.80 2.31 12.68
N GLU A 90 12.33 1.93 13.86
CA GLU A 90 11.76 0.60 14.09
C GLU A 90 10.56 0.34 13.17
N LYS A 91 9.66 1.32 13.05
CA LYS A 91 8.52 1.23 12.12
C LYS A 91 8.99 1.06 10.68
N LEU A 92 9.97 1.86 10.23
CA LEU A 92 10.52 1.78 8.88
C LEU A 92 11.13 0.41 8.60
N VAL A 93 11.90 -0.14 9.54
CA VAL A 93 12.49 -1.48 9.42
C VAL A 93 11.41 -2.55 9.31
N LYS A 94 10.35 -2.48 10.14
CA LYS A 94 9.21 -3.42 10.06
C LYS A 94 8.50 -3.35 8.70
N GLU A 95 8.32 -2.17 8.15
CA GLU A 95 7.73 -1.98 6.82
C GLU A 95 8.63 -2.51 5.69
N LEU A 96 9.94 -2.28 5.78
CA LEU A 96 10.94 -2.82 4.83
C LEU A 96 10.98 -4.34 4.84
N LEU A 97 11.02 -4.95 6.01
CA LEU A 97 11.01 -6.41 6.16
C LEU A 97 9.71 -7.02 5.62
N TYR A 98 8.59 -6.32 5.79
CA TYR A 98 7.32 -6.77 5.21
C TYR A 98 7.37 -6.76 3.68
N VAL A 99 7.80 -5.65 3.07
CA VAL A 99 7.91 -5.54 1.60
C VAL A 99 8.86 -6.59 1.03
N SER A 100 10.02 -6.80 1.67
CA SER A 100 10.98 -7.81 1.25
C SER A 100 10.41 -9.24 1.29
N LYS A 101 9.58 -9.56 2.28
CA LYS A 101 8.93 -10.88 2.38
C LYS A 101 7.74 -11.04 1.45
N ALA A 102 7.06 -9.96 1.08
CA ALA A 102 5.91 -10.00 0.18
C ALA A 102 6.32 -10.36 -1.27
N ASP A 103 7.56 -10.10 -1.66
CA ASP A 103 8.12 -10.50 -2.98
C ASP A 103 8.53 -11.99 -3.02
N GLU A 104 8.76 -12.63 -1.87
CA GLU A 104 8.92 -14.09 -1.79
C GLU A 104 7.52 -14.69 -1.81
N THR A 105 7.21 -15.56 -2.78
CA THR A 105 5.94 -16.27 -2.96
C THR A 105 5.47 -16.97 -1.68
N GLN A 106 5.01 -16.20 -0.71
CA GLN A 106 4.28 -16.75 0.42
C GLN A 106 2.98 -17.34 -0.12
N LYS A 107 2.72 -18.61 0.20
CA LYS A 107 1.41 -19.24 -0.02
C LYS A 107 0.38 -18.40 0.76
N CYS A 108 -0.23 -17.42 0.08
CA CYS A 108 -1.32 -16.65 0.67
C CYS A 108 -2.47 -17.61 0.96
N GLU A 109 -2.88 -17.68 2.20
CA GLU A 109 -3.99 -18.51 2.61
C GLU A 109 -5.29 -17.69 2.48
N TYR A 110 -5.84 -17.69 1.26
CA TYR A 110 -7.14 -17.05 1.01
C TYR A 110 -8.25 -17.78 1.75
N LYS A 111 -9.04 -17.02 2.47
CA LYS A 111 -10.22 -17.52 3.21
C LYS A 111 -11.41 -16.61 2.94
N THR A 112 -12.61 -17.13 3.11
CA THR A 112 -13.80 -16.29 3.16
C THR A 112 -13.74 -15.45 4.44
N VAL A 113 -13.64 -14.12 4.28
CA VAL A 113 -13.56 -13.15 5.37
C VAL A 113 -14.72 -12.18 5.32
N ASP A 114 -15.17 -11.71 6.48
CA ASP A 114 -16.13 -10.61 6.58
C ASP A 114 -15.38 -9.28 6.53
N ILE A 115 -15.38 -8.64 5.35
CA ILE A 115 -14.70 -7.36 5.15
C ILE A 115 -15.35 -6.23 5.97
N SER A 116 -16.64 -6.31 6.25
CA SER A 116 -17.34 -5.35 7.10
C SER A 116 -16.79 -5.36 8.52
N GLU A 117 -16.51 -6.54 9.07
CA GLU A 117 -15.92 -6.68 10.39
C GLU A 117 -14.47 -6.18 10.41
N ILE A 118 -13.69 -6.46 9.37
CA ILE A 118 -12.33 -5.92 9.24
C ILE A 118 -12.37 -4.38 9.32
N PHE A 119 -13.27 -3.72 8.58
CA PHE A 119 -13.40 -2.27 8.65
C PHE A 119 -13.77 -1.78 10.04
N ARG A 120 -14.75 -2.40 10.72
CA ARG A 120 -15.15 -1.99 12.08
C ARG A 120 -13.99 -2.09 13.06
N VAL A 121 -13.25 -3.19 13.02
CA VAL A 121 -12.07 -3.40 13.88
C VAL A 121 -11.01 -2.33 13.59
N GLN A 122 -10.68 -2.08 12.31
CA GLN A 122 -9.66 -1.09 11.98
C GLN A 122 -10.09 0.35 12.32
N ILE A 123 -11.36 0.70 12.17
CA ILE A 123 -11.91 1.99 12.61
C ILE A 123 -11.71 2.17 14.12
N ALA A 124 -12.00 1.16 14.91
CA ALA A 124 -11.81 1.22 16.36
C ALA A 124 -10.35 1.49 16.75
N THR A 125 -9.37 0.98 15.99
CA THR A 125 -7.94 1.22 16.27
C THR A 125 -7.47 2.65 16.01
N VAL A 126 -8.21 3.44 15.23
CA VAL A 126 -7.83 4.80 14.85
C VAL A 126 -8.63 5.90 15.56
N THR A 127 -9.55 5.53 16.44
CA THR A 127 -10.43 6.48 17.16
C THR A 127 -9.63 7.54 17.92
N ASP A 128 -8.59 7.15 18.67
CA ASP A 128 -7.73 8.09 19.40
C ASP A 128 -7.02 9.10 18.49
N LEU A 129 -6.69 8.69 17.25
CA LEU A 129 -6.06 9.58 16.26
C LEU A 129 -7.05 10.62 15.73
N LEU A 130 -8.31 10.22 15.51
CA LEU A 130 -9.41 11.12 15.12
C LEU A 130 -9.67 12.16 16.22
N GLU A 131 -9.77 11.71 17.48
CA GLU A 131 -10.00 12.59 18.61
C GLU A 131 -8.88 13.63 18.78
N LYS A 132 -7.61 13.21 18.72
CA LYS A 132 -6.44 14.10 18.78
C LYS A 132 -6.48 15.19 17.72
N LYS A 133 -7.02 14.89 16.55
CA LYS A 133 -7.17 15.83 15.43
C LYS A 133 -8.54 16.52 15.40
N LYS A 134 -9.44 16.19 16.33
CA LYS A 134 -10.82 16.70 16.35
C LYS A 134 -11.55 16.45 15.03
N GLN A 135 -11.19 15.36 14.33
CA GLN A 135 -11.82 14.95 13.08
C GLN A 135 -13.09 14.16 13.37
N SER A 136 -14.07 14.25 12.48
CA SER A 136 -15.29 13.44 12.54
C SER A 136 -15.18 12.25 11.59
N LEU A 137 -15.91 11.18 11.91
CA LEU A 137 -15.98 9.97 11.08
C LEU A 137 -17.45 9.69 10.75
N GLU A 138 -17.74 9.48 9.46
CA GLU A 138 -19.00 8.94 8.97
C GLU A 138 -18.73 7.59 8.33
N ALA A 139 -19.36 6.53 8.82
CA ALA A 139 -19.17 5.16 8.31
C ALA A 139 -20.52 4.56 7.89
N ASN A 140 -20.63 4.19 6.63
CA ASN A 140 -21.74 3.42 6.07
C ASN A 140 -21.23 2.03 5.71
N ILE A 141 -21.33 1.09 6.66
CA ILE A 141 -20.81 -0.27 6.54
C ILE A 141 -21.97 -1.25 6.74
N PRO A 142 -22.34 -2.06 5.75
CA PRO A 142 -23.32 -3.14 5.88
C PRO A 142 -22.96 -4.12 6.99
N ASP A 143 -23.94 -4.85 7.49
CA ASP A 143 -23.74 -5.79 8.59
C ASP A 143 -22.67 -6.84 8.26
N ARG A 144 -22.73 -7.41 7.06
CA ARG A 144 -21.79 -8.44 6.60
C ARG A 144 -21.59 -8.35 5.09
N LEU A 145 -20.34 -8.37 4.67
CA LEU A 145 -19.93 -8.56 3.28
C LEU A 145 -18.77 -9.55 3.25
N TYR A 146 -18.90 -10.61 2.46
CA TYR A 146 -17.90 -11.67 2.40
C TYR A 146 -17.10 -11.63 1.09
N CYS A 147 -15.78 -11.77 1.20
CA CYS A 147 -14.88 -11.94 0.05
C CYS A 147 -13.83 -13.02 0.35
N GLU A 148 -13.15 -13.50 -0.69
CA GLU A 148 -11.93 -14.28 -0.52
C GLU A 148 -10.75 -13.34 -0.36
N ALA A 149 -10.11 -13.39 0.81
CA ALA A 149 -8.95 -12.57 1.07
C ALA A 149 -8.02 -13.23 2.10
N GLU A 150 -6.78 -12.76 2.12
CA GLU A 150 -5.87 -12.99 3.22
C GLU A 150 -6.15 -11.91 4.27
N GLN A 151 -6.75 -12.31 5.39
CA GLN A 151 -7.32 -11.42 6.40
C GLN A 151 -6.30 -10.39 6.93
N VAL A 152 -5.11 -10.85 7.34
CA VAL A 152 -4.09 -9.99 7.96
C VAL A 152 -3.58 -8.93 6.98
N GLN A 153 -3.51 -9.29 5.69
CA GLN A 153 -3.11 -8.35 4.64
C GLN A 153 -4.19 -7.29 4.42
N MET A 154 -5.47 -7.70 4.35
CA MET A 154 -6.57 -6.73 4.20
C MET A 154 -6.69 -5.80 5.41
N GLU A 155 -6.55 -6.31 6.63
CA GLU A 155 -6.48 -5.50 7.84
C GLU A 155 -5.38 -4.44 7.72
N ARG A 156 -4.20 -4.85 7.27
CA ARG A 156 -3.05 -3.96 7.08
C ARG A 156 -3.29 -2.91 5.99
N ALA A 157 -3.89 -3.29 4.87
CA ALA A 157 -4.21 -2.34 3.80
C ALA A 157 -5.20 -1.28 4.30
N ILE A 158 -6.29 -1.70 4.92
CA ILE A 158 -7.33 -0.81 5.45
C ILE A 158 -6.74 0.12 6.52
N GLN A 159 -5.92 -0.41 7.44
CA GLN A 159 -5.26 0.40 8.46
C GLN A 159 -4.35 1.48 7.83
N ASN A 160 -3.54 1.11 6.82
CA ASN A 160 -2.68 2.08 6.14
C ASN A 160 -3.48 3.19 5.47
N ILE A 161 -4.59 2.87 4.82
CA ILE A 161 -5.46 3.85 4.16
C ILE A 161 -6.11 4.76 5.19
N LEU A 162 -6.68 4.22 6.27
CA LEU A 162 -7.30 4.99 7.35
C LEU A 162 -6.31 5.94 8.02
N VAL A 163 -5.12 5.44 8.38
CA VAL A 163 -4.06 6.26 8.98
C VAL A 163 -3.62 7.37 8.03
N ASN A 164 -3.52 7.09 6.72
CA ASN A 164 -3.20 8.11 5.72
C ASN A 164 -4.32 9.17 5.61
N ALA A 165 -5.57 8.75 5.50
CA ALA A 165 -6.72 9.66 5.43
C ALA A 165 -6.75 10.61 6.64
N ILE A 166 -6.61 10.08 7.85
CA ILE A 166 -6.57 10.86 9.09
C ILE A 166 -5.35 11.80 9.12
N ARG A 167 -4.18 11.31 8.73
CA ARG A 167 -2.92 12.07 8.78
C ARG A 167 -2.95 13.29 7.87
N TYR A 168 -3.41 13.12 6.63
CA TYR A 168 -3.34 14.16 5.61
C TYR A 168 -4.53 15.12 5.64
N SER A 169 -5.66 14.74 6.20
CA SER A 169 -6.77 15.64 6.44
C SER A 169 -6.46 16.65 7.54
N PRO A 170 -6.80 17.94 7.40
CA PRO A 170 -6.67 18.94 8.45
C PRO A 170 -7.46 18.58 9.70
N SER A 171 -7.16 19.28 10.81
CA SER A 171 -7.95 19.14 12.05
C SER A 171 -9.37 19.67 11.84
N GLY A 172 -10.36 18.98 12.39
CA GLY A 172 -11.77 19.33 12.31
C GLY A 172 -12.49 18.84 11.05
N GLU A 173 -11.77 18.22 10.11
CA GLU A 173 -12.34 17.71 8.87
C GLU A 173 -13.00 16.34 9.04
N LEU A 174 -13.67 15.88 7.97
CA LEU A 174 -14.46 14.66 7.94
C LEU A 174 -13.69 13.53 7.21
N ILE A 175 -13.71 12.35 7.82
CA ILE A 175 -13.34 11.10 7.15
C ILE A 175 -14.63 10.33 6.87
N ARG A 176 -14.88 9.99 5.62
CA ARG A 176 -16.05 9.20 5.21
C ARG A 176 -15.62 7.84 4.73
N ILE A 177 -16.32 6.81 5.19
CA ILE A 177 -16.09 5.41 4.81
C ILE A 177 -17.40 4.84 4.29
N SER A 178 -17.35 4.18 3.14
CA SER A 178 -18.48 3.41 2.65
C SER A 178 -18.05 2.05 2.12
N LEU A 179 -18.87 1.05 2.41
CA LEU A 179 -18.82 -0.28 1.79
C LEU A 179 -20.14 -0.54 1.10
N SER A 180 -20.08 -1.07 -0.10
CA SER A 180 -21.27 -1.47 -0.87
C SER A 180 -20.98 -2.72 -1.69
N GLU A 181 -22.03 -3.48 -1.99
CA GLU A 181 -21.99 -4.60 -2.92
C GLU A 181 -22.76 -4.23 -4.19
N ILE A 182 -22.11 -4.34 -5.34
CA ILE A 182 -22.68 -4.03 -6.64
C ILE A 182 -22.24 -5.12 -7.63
N ASN A 183 -23.18 -5.88 -8.18
CA ASN A 183 -22.93 -6.92 -9.21
C ASN A 183 -21.79 -7.89 -8.79
N ASP A 184 -21.94 -8.54 -7.64
CA ASP A 184 -20.97 -9.50 -7.07
C ASP A 184 -19.56 -8.89 -6.84
N THR A 185 -19.49 -7.59 -6.71
CA THR A 185 -18.26 -6.86 -6.40
C THR A 185 -18.47 -6.01 -5.15
N ILE A 186 -17.57 -6.15 -4.19
CA ILE A 186 -17.51 -5.28 -3.00
C ILE A 186 -16.68 -4.07 -3.36
N ARG A 187 -17.27 -2.88 -3.23
CA ARG A 187 -16.60 -1.61 -3.37
C ARG A 187 -16.41 -0.98 -2.00
N GLY A 188 -15.16 -0.75 -1.63
CA GLY A 188 -14.77 0.00 -0.44
C GLY A 188 -14.26 1.38 -0.82
N GLU A 189 -14.71 2.41 -0.10
CA GLU A 189 -14.35 3.81 -0.33
C GLU A 189 -13.97 4.48 0.98
N ILE A 190 -12.89 5.25 0.95
CA ILE A 190 -12.43 6.07 2.07
C ILE A 190 -12.12 7.46 1.52
N GLU A 191 -12.92 8.47 1.90
CA GLU A 191 -12.74 9.86 1.51
C GLU A 191 -12.29 10.66 2.73
N ASN A 192 -11.25 11.46 2.55
CA ASN A 192 -10.83 12.44 3.53
C ASN A 192 -10.96 13.86 2.96
N THR A 193 -11.61 14.75 3.72
CA THR A 193 -11.94 16.11 3.28
C THR A 193 -10.86 17.14 3.62
N GLY A 194 -10.96 18.33 3.03
CA GLY A 194 -10.11 19.48 3.36
C GLY A 194 -8.72 19.45 2.72
N VAL A 195 -8.44 18.50 1.82
CA VAL A 195 -7.13 18.36 1.14
C VAL A 195 -7.32 17.96 -0.31
N HIS A 196 -6.39 18.41 -1.16
CA HIS A 196 -6.30 17.98 -2.56
C HIS A 196 -4.86 17.61 -2.91
N ILE A 197 -4.70 16.64 -3.78
CA ILE A 197 -3.42 16.17 -4.29
C ILE A 197 -3.17 16.87 -5.64
N SER A 198 -1.94 17.35 -5.86
CA SER A 198 -1.57 17.90 -7.18
C SER A 198 -1.67 16.81 -8.26
N GLY A 199 -2.12 17.19 -9.46
CA GLY A 199 -2.27 16.24 -10.57
C GLY A 199 -0.99 15.47 -10.89
N ASP A 200 0.16 16.13 -10.81
CA ASP A 200 1.48 15.54 -11.06
C ASP A 200 1.89 14.52 -9.97
N ALA A 201 1.32 14.62 -8.77
CA ALA A 201 1.64 13.70 -7.67
C ALA A 201 0.83 12.40 -7.71
N ILE A 202 -0.39 12.43 -8.26
CA ILE A 202 -1.32 11.27 -8.25
C ILE A 202 -0.68 10.01 -8.84
N PRO A 203 0.00 10.03 -10.00
CA PRO A 203 0.61 8.82 -10.58
C PRO A 203 1.69 8.19 -9.71
N HIS A 204 2.29 8.95 -8.79
CA HIS A 204 3.42 8.53 -7.96
C HIS A 204 3.04 8.14 -6.53
N LEU A 205 1.76 8.31 -6.13
CA LEU A 205 1.33 8.08 -4.74
C LEU A 205 1.58 6.65 -4.23
N PHE A 206 1.59 5.70 -5.15
CA PHE A 206 1.84 4.29 -4.84
C PHE A 206 3.30 3.87 -5.02
N ASP A 207 4.19 4.81 -5.39
CA ASP A 207 5.62 4.53 -5.48
C ASP A 207 6.25 4.44 -4.08
N ALA A 208 7.22 3.56 -3.92
CA ALA A 208 7.89 3.39 -2.64
C ALA A 208 8.62 4.68 -2.23
N PHE A 209 8.44 5.09 -0.97
CA PHE A 209 9.03 6.29 -0.37
C PHE A 209 8.56 7.62 -0.98
N TYR A 210 7.63 7.60 -1.92
CA TYR A 210 7.09 8.82 -2.50
C TYR A 210 6.25 9.61 -1.48
N ARG A 211 6.38 10.93 -1.53
CA ARG A 211 5.65 11.86 -0.67
C ARG A 211 5.36 13.14 -1.48
N ALA A 212 4.07 13.46 -1.66
CA ALA A 212 3.64 14.62 -2.44
C ALA A 212 4.17 15.97 -1.93
N ASP A 213 4.41 16.10 -0.60
CA ASP A 213 4.93 17.30 0.06
C ASP A 213 6.21 16.99 0.84
N ALA A 214 7.37 17.06 0.22
CA ALA A 214 8.66 16.86 0.88
C ALA A 214 9.00 17.96 1.92
N SER A 215 8.45 19.19 1.77
CA SER A 215 8.81 20.36 2.58
C SER A 215 7.95 20.56 3.83
N ARG A 216 6.66 20.22 3.81
CA ARG A 216 5.72 20.42 4.93
C ARG A 216 5.70 19.29 5.96
N ASN A 217 6.24 18.11 5.66
CA ASN A 217 5.92 16.89 6.38
C ASN A 217 7.06 16.19 7.11
N ARG A 218 8.16 16.87 7.44
CA ARG A 218 9.16 16.30 8.37
C ARG A 218 8.56 15.98 9.74
N ASN A 219 7.50 16.72 10.14
CA ASN A 219 6.82 16.55 11.42
C ASN A 219 5.65 15.53 11.39
N THR A 220 5.14 15.12 10.21
CA THR A 220 4.00 14.20 10.11
C THR A 220 4.39 12.72 10.13
N GLY A 221 5.69 12.38 10.13
CA GLY A 221 6.16 11.05 10.51
C GLY A 221 5.84 9.88 9.55
N GLY A 222 5.47 10.13 8.29
CA GLY A 222 5.24 9.06 7.30
C GLY A 222 6.54 8.52 6.72
N THR A 223 6.60 7.21 6.50
CA THR A 223 7.72 6.51 5.85
C THR A 223 7.69 6.57 4.32
N GLY A 224 6.52 6.88 3.74
CA GLY A 224 6.30 6.79 2.28
C GLY A 224 6.05 5.35 1.78
N LEU A 225 6.00 4.37 2.69
CA LEU A 225 5.73 2.96 2.34
C LEU A 225 4.26 2.56 2.49
N GLY A 226 3.43 3.33 3.18
CA GLY A 226 2.06 2.93 3.49
C GLY A 226 1.21 2.64 2.25
N LEU A 227 1.15 3.56 1.27
CA LEU A 227 0.41 3.35 0.02
C LEU A 227 1.09 2.33 -0.90
N TYR A 228 2.41 2.24 -0.90
CA TYR A 228 3.12 1.18 -1.60
C TYR A 228 2.73 -0.21 -1.07
N ILE A 229 2.62 -0.37 0.25
CA ILE A 229 2.13 -1.61 0.89
C ILE A 229 0.67 -1.89 0.48
N VAL A 230 -0.18 -0.86 0.47
CA VAL A 230 -1.58 -0.98 -0.02
C VAL A 230 -1.59 -1.50 -1.46
N ARG A 231 -0.81 -0.89 -2.35
CA ARG A 231 -0.67 -1.34 -3.74
C ARG A 231 -0.32 -2.82 -3.82
N LYS A 232 0.73 -3.27 -3.13
CA LYS A 232 1.17 -4.67 -3.12
C LYS A 232 0.07 -5.62 -2.64
N ILE A 233 -0.68 -5.23 -1.60
CA ILE A 233 -1.79 -6.02 -1.09
C ILE A 233 -2.96 -6.07 -2.09
N MET A 234 -3.31 -4.96 -2.71
CA MET A 234 -4.38 -4.91 -3.71
C MET A 234 -4.02 -5.72 -4.97
N GLU A 235 -2.78 -5.60 -5.46
CA GLU A 235 -2.26 -6.41 -6.57
C GLU A 235 -2.30 -7.91 -6.25
N MET A 236 -1.90 -8.31 -5.05
CA MET A 236 -1.96 -9.71 -4.59
C MET A 236 -3.40 -10.25 -4.56
N HIS A 237 -4.38 -9.42 -4.19
CA HIS A 237 -5.79 -9.79 -4.18
C HIS A 237 -6.49 -9.61 -5.53
N HIS A 238 -5.76 -9.25 -6.59
CA HIS A 238 -6.32 -8.92 -7.91
C HIS A 238 -7.43 -7.86 -7.84
N ALA A 239 -7.38 -7.00 -6.82
CA ALA A 239 -8.32 -5.93 -6.61
C ALA A 239 -8.07 -4.78 -7.60
N LYS A 240 -9.13 -4.14 -8.07
CA LYS A 240 -9.01 -2.82 -8.69
C LYS A 240 -8.96 -1.78 -7.59
N TYR A 241 -8.15 -0.76 -7.76
CA TYR A 241 -8.03 0.33 -6.78
C TYR A 241 -7.53 1.60 -7.48
N ASP A 242 -7.87 2.74 -6.90
CA ASP A 242 -7.34 4.03 -7.34
C ASP A 242 -7.49 5.08 -6.25
N ILE A 243 -6.83 6.22 -6.47
CA ILE A 243 -6.93 7.41 -5.64
C ILE A 243 -7.16 8.64 -6.53
N SER A 244 -8.12 9.48 -6.15
CA SER A 244 -8.47 10.65 -6.95
C SER A 244 -8.95 11.80 -6.06
N ASN A 245 -8.88 13.02 -6.58
CA ASN A 245 -9.49 14.17 -5.96
C ASN A 245 -11.00 14.17 -6.19
N THR A 246 -11.75 14.54 -5.15
CA THR A 246 -13.18 14.85 -5.23
C THR A 246 -13.38 16.38 -5.10
N SER A 247 -14.60 16.84 -5.17
CA SER A 247 -14.94 18.24 -4.88
C SER A 247 -14.66 18.66 -3.44
N LYS A 248 -14.55 17.71 -2.50
CA LYS A 248 -14.40 17.95 -1.06
C LYS A 248 -13.04 17.52 -0.51
N GLY A 249 -12.32 16.65 -1.21
CA GLY A 249 -11.09 16.09 -0.69
C GLY A 249 -10.45 15.05 -1.61
N VAL A 250 -10.01 13.95 -1.02
CA VAL A 250 -9.34 12.83 -1.70
C VAL A 250 -10.11 11.54 -1.39
N LEU A 251 -10.40 10.78 -2.42
CA LEU A 251 -11.07 9.49 -2.36
C LEU A 251 -10.07 8.39 -2.74
N PHE A 252 -9.86 7.43 -1.87
CA PHE A 252 -9.32 6.12 -2.19
C PHE A 252 -10.47 5.13 -2.33
N TRP A 253 -10.44 4.29 -3.36
CA TRP A 253 -11.40 3.20 -3.52
C TRP A 253 -10.73 1.91 -3.97
N PHE A 254 -11.37 0.78 -3.68
CA PHE A 254 -10.99 -0.53 -4.18
C PHE A 254 -12.22 -1.39 -4.47
N GLU A 255 -12.03 -2.40 -5.33
CA GLU A 255 -13.04 -3.39 -5.68
C GLU A 255 -12.49 -4.80 -5.52
N LEU A 256 -13.21 -5.64 -4.78
CA LEU A 256 -12.94 -7.05 -4.58
C LEU A 256 -14.11 -7.89 -5.10
N SER A 257 -13.85 -9.08 -5.65
CA SER A 257 -14.91 -10.02 -6.01
C SER A 257 -15.62 -10.49 -4.73
N CYS A 258 -16.96 -10.38 -4.74
CA CYS A 258 -17.80 -10.91 -3.67
C CYS A 258 -17.79 -12.44 -3.73
N LYS A 259 -17.78 -13.11 -2.60
CA LYS A 259 -18.17 -14.52 -2.49
C LYS A 259 -19.25 -14.64 -1.45
N GLN A 260 -20.41 -15.13 -1.86
CA GLN A 260 -21.44 -15.54 -0.90
C GLN A 260 -20.91 -16.74 -0.12
N PRO A 261 -21.09 -16.78 1.23
CA PRO A 261 -20.82 -17.98 1.99
C PRO A 261 -21.65 -19.13 1.38
N ILE A 262 -21.01 -20.26 1.11
CA ILE A 262 -21.73 -21.47 0.71
C ILE A 262 -22.60 -21.82 1.90
N ASP A 263 -23.90 -21.65 1.77
CA ASP A 263 -24.90 -22.03 2.77
C ASP A 263 -24.92 -23.56 2.87
N ASN A 264 -24.13 -24.11 3.79
CA ASN A 264 -24.07 -25.53 4.10
C ASN A 264 -25.33 -26.02 4.85
N SER A 265 -26.37 -25.21 4.99
CA SER A 265 -27.61 -25.57 5.68
C SER A 265 -28.61 -26.37 4.83
N ILE A 266 -28.25 -26.67 3.55
CA ILE A 266 -29.11 -27.51 2.66
C ILE A 266 -28.39 -28.83 2.32
N GLN A 267 -27.98 -29.59 3.33
CA GLN A 267 -27.71 -31.02 3.19
C GLN A 267 -28.08 -31.74 4.48
N ASN A 268 -29.39 -32.01 4.63
CA ASN A 268 -29.86 -33.23 5.26
C ASN A 268 -31.25 -33.57 4.70
N PRO A 269 -31.37 -34.68 3.96
CA PRO A 269 -32.66 -35.26 3.69
C PRO A 269 -33.20 -36.02 4.90
#